data_0fb06b24032c9c1f7c536a7091a18052
#
_entry.id   0fb06b24032c9c1f7c536a7091a18052
#
_cell.length_a   1.000
_cell.length_b   1.000
_cell.length_c   1.000
_cell.angle_alpha   90.00
_cell.angle_beta   90.00
_cell.angle_gamma   90.00
#
_symmetry.space_group_name_H-M   'P 1'
#
loop_
_entity.id
_entity.type
_entity.pdbx_description
1 polymer ?
#
loop_
_entity_poly.entity_id
_entity_poly.type
_entity_poly.pdbx_seq_one_letter_code
_entity_poly.pdbx_strand_id
1 'polypeptide(L)'
;MLVDKNFIFISLPRCASTSFMITCLKNKISIEHFNSNYDNQLININDWKRMNNEELADSLTHAHETLHLLQSKFGNNHQIISIRRNKYDRFLSLWKHIIDELHRSKKIDIANTFSKLTIDEIFDKISPNDIYNIESRYKIIDKFLIKYKISKEEAYTKEMLNILFTPIVEFTNNDEKIIWFDINNLSELENWVSKKLNMNFKMEKINSSKNFNSVIEINDHFKEKYDILYKEFEQRKINKTLV
;
A
#
# COMPACT_ATOMS: atom_id res chain seq x y z
N MET A 1 -0.49 -5.65 10.64
CA MET A 1 -0.69 -5.24 12.05
C MET A 1 -1.57 -6.24 12.78
N LEU A 2 -1.31 -6.48 14.05
CA LEU A 2 -2.20 -7.25 14.94
C LEU A 2 -3.16 -6.28 15.65
N VAL A 3 -4.46 -6.55 15.58
CA VAL A 3 -5.51 -5.69 16.12
C VAL A 3 -6.10 -6.34 17.38
N ASP A 4 -5.97 -5.68 18.52
CA ASP A 4 -6.48 -6.09 19.85
C ASP A 4 -6.23 -7.57 20.19
N LYS A 5 -5.10 -8.12 19.73
CA LYS A 5 -4.74 -9.55 19.84
C LYS A 5 -5.76 -10.53 19.24
N ASN A 6 -6.73 -10.02 18.46
CA ASN A 6 -7.85 -10.81 17.94
C ASN A 6 -7.66 -11.25 16.49
N PHE A 7 -7.10 -10.39 15.63
CA PHE A 7 -6.92 -10.67 14.21
C PHE A 7 -5.76 -9.86 13.59
N ILE A 8 -5.25 -10.35 12.49
CA ILE A 8 -4.24 -9.65 11.68
C ILE A 8 -4.94 -8.87 10.59
N PHE A 9 -4.67 -7.57 10.51
CA PHE A 9 -5.04 -6.73 9.38
C PHE A 9 -3.84 -6.51 8.46
N ILE A 10 -3.96 -6.94 7.20
CA ILE A 10 -2.95 -6.64 6.17
C ILE A 10 -3.24 -5.26 5.60
N SER A 11 -2.33 -4.34 5.84
CA SER A 11 -2.43 -2.96 5.36
C SER A 11 -1.94 -2.88 3.92
N LEU A 12 -2.85 -2.98 2.95
CA LEU A 12 -2.49 -2.76 1.55
C LEU A 12 -2.41 -1.26 1.24
N PRO A 13 -1.38 -0.83 0.49
CA PRO A 13 -1.24 0.56 0.10
C PRO A 13 -2.47 1.07 -0.66
N ARG A 14 -3.00 2.22 -0.26
CA ARG A 14 -4.17 2.88 -0.87
C ARG A 14 -5.49 2.10 -0.82
N CYS A 15 -5.61 1.18 0.12
CA CYS A 15 -6.82 0.39 0.39
C CYS A 15 -7.43 0.75 1.75
N ALA A 16 -7.58 2.04 2.06
CA ALA A 16 -8.17 2.58 3.29
C ALA A 16 -7.49 2.14 4.62
N SER A 17 -6.25 1.65 4.56
CA SER A 17 -5.51 1.20 5.75
C SER A 17 -5.30 2.31 6.77
N THR A 18 -4.97 3.53 6.33
CA THR A 18 -4.84 4.69 7.21
C THR A 18 -6.15 5.00 7.94
N SER A 19 -7.29 4.98 7.21
CA SER A 19 -8.61 5.19 7.81
C SER A 19 -8.92 4.13 8.86
N PHE A 20 -8.60 2.88 8.58
CA PHE A 20 -8.77 1.77 9.52
C PHE A 20 -7.94 1.97 10.79
N MET A 21 -6.64 2.26 10.64
CA MET A 21 -5.74 2.49 11.78
C MET A 21 -6.20 3.65 12.66
N ILE A 22 -6.49 4.80 12.06
CA ILE A 22 -6.95 5.99 12.80
C ILE A 22 -8.25 5.69 13.53
N THR A 23 -9.17 4.95 12.89
CA THR A 23 -10.42 4.56 13.54
C THR A 23 -10.15 3.65 14.75
N CYS A 24 -9.25 2.69 14.63
CA CYS A 24 -8.85 1.84 15.76
C CYS A 24 -8.30 2.69 16.92
N LEU A 25 -7.36 3.58 16.63
CA LEU A 25 -6.72 4.42 17.64
C LEU A 25 -7.71 5.36 18.34
N LYS A 26 -8.65 5.97 17.60
CA LYS A 26 -9.71 6.82 18.19
C LYS A 26 -10.65 6.06 19.10
N ASN A 27 -10.91 4.81 18.77
CA ASN A 27 -11.72 3.91 19.59
C ASN A 27 -10.91 3.22 20.70
N LYS A 28 -9.65 3.59 20.91
CA LYS A 28 -8.74 3.00 21.90
C LYS A 28 -8.51 1.50 21.69
N ILE A 29 -8.64 1.03 20.45
CA ILE A 29 -8.32 -0.34 20.06
C ILE A 29 -6.80 -0.46 19.94
N SER A 30 -6.23 -1.45 20.60
CA SER A 30 -4.79 -1.72 20.55
C SER A 30 -4.38 -2.19 19.16
N ILE A 31 -3.29 -1.63 18.63
CA ILE A 31 -2.67 -2.04 17.37
C ILE A 31 -1.20 -2.31 17.62
N GLU A 32 -0.76 -3.51 17.30
CA GLU A 32 0.65 -3.87 17.29
C GLU A 32 1.15 -3.92 15.86
N HIS A 33 2.17 -3.11 15.57
CA HIS A 33 2.88 -3.11 14.30
C HIS A 33 4.16 -3.91 14.39
N PHE A 34 4.58 -4.47 13.26
CA PHE A 34 5.96 -4.81 13.07
C PHE A 34 6.70 -3.53 12.65
N ASN A 35 7.64 -3.09 13.44
CA ASN A 35 8.59 -2.09 13.00
C ASN A 35 9.99 -2.64 13.25
N SER A 36 10.74 -2.84 12.18
CA SER A 36 12.13 -3.31 12.27
C SER A 36 13.08 -2.30 12.93
N ASN A 37 12.68 -1.03 12.99
CA ASN A 37 13.50 0.06 13.52
C ASN A 37 13.03 0.60 14.88
N TYR A 38 11.83 0.22 15.33
CA TYR A 38 11.29 0.65 16.61
C TYR A 38 10.85 -0.59 17.39
N ASP A 39 11.67 -1.03 18.29
CA ASP A 39 11.35 -2.14 19.20
C ASP A 39 9.98 -1.95 19.85
N ASN A 40 9.00 -2.78 19.44
CA ASN A 40 7.74 -3.04 20.14
C ASN A 40 6.96 -1.85 20.72
N GLN A 41 7.04 -0.67 20.15
CA GLN A 41 6.24 0.47 20.63
C GLN A 41 4.80 0.34 20.15
N LEU A 42 3.89 0.19 21.10
CA LEU A 42 2.46 0.45 20.91
C LEU A 42 2.32 1.90 20.43
N ILE A 43 1.95 2.09 19.18
CA ILE A 43 1.67 3.44 18.69
C ILE A 43 0.38 3.91 19.37
N ASN A 44 0.53 4.80 20.32
CA ASN A 44 -0.59 5.44 21.01
C ASN A 44 -1.07 6.63 20.15
N ILE A 45 -2.38 6.88 20.13
CA ILE A 45 -2.96 8.05 19.42
C ILE A 45 -2.36 9.39 19.88
N ASN A 46 -1.89 9.47 21.11
CA ASN A 46 -1.23 10.66 21.63
C ASN A 46 0.19 10.84 21.07
N ASP A 47 0.86 9.77 20.71
CA ASP A 47 2.15 9.80 20.04
C ASP A 47 1.97 10.22 18.58
N TRP A 48 0.91 9.77 17.93
CA TRP A 48 0.50 10.23 16.59
C TRP A 48 0.25 11.73 16.51
N LYS A 49 -0.38 12.30 17.51
CA LYS A 49 -0.63 13.77 17.58
C LYS A 49 0.65 14.59 17.78
N ARG A 50 1.72 13.96 18.23
CA ARG A 50 3.02 14.61 18.45
C ARG A 50 4.00 14.40 17.30
N MET A 51 3.76 13.40 16.45
CA MET A 51 4.59 13.13 15.28
C MET A 51 4.46 14.26 14.26
N ASN A 52 5.58 14.73 13.75
CA ASN A 52 5.58 15.61 12.60
C ASN A 52 5.18 14.82 11.32
N ASN A 53 4.97 15.50 10.23
CA ASN A 53 4.50 14.87 8.99
C ASN A 53 5.50 13.85 8.40
N GLU A 54 6.79 13.98 8.68
CA GLU A 54 7.82 13.05 8.23
C GLU A 54 7.81 11.78 9.06
N GLU A 55 7.76 11.90 10.38
CA GLU A 55 7.63 10.76 11.30
C GLU A 55 6.33 9.99 11.08
N LEU A 56 5.24 10.70 10.79
CA LEU A 56 3.95 10.10 10.47
C LEU A 56 4.00 9.38 9.12
N ALA A 57 4.62 9.96 8.10
CA ALA A 57 4.81 9.34 6.78
C ALA A 57 5.69 8.10 6.89
N ASP A 58 6.77 8.17 7.67
CA ASP A 58 7.69 7.06 7.90
C ASP A 58 6.98 5.90 8.64
N SER A 59 6.26 6.20 9.71
CA SER A 59 5.48 5.21 10.45
C SER A 59 4.35 4.57 9.59
N LEU A 60 3.76 5.31 8.65
CA LEU A 60 2.75 4.81 7.73
C LEU A 60 3.34 3.99 6.58
N THR A 61 4.55 4.33 6.13
CA THR A 61 5.25 3.56 5.08
C THR A 61 5.59 2.16 5.58
N HIS A 62 6.01 2.04 6.83
CA HIS A 62 6.28 0.75 7.48
C HIS A 62 5.02 -0.05 7.85
N ALA A 63 3.82 0.52 7.69
CA ALA A 63 2.57 -0.19 7.93
C ALA A 63 2.19 -1.22 6.83
N HIS A 64 2.92 -1.26 5.72
CA HIS A 64 2.64 -2.13 4.57
C HIS A 64 3.48 -3.40 4.58
N GLU A 65 3.37 -4.18 5.65
CA GLU A 65 4.13 -5.40 5.83
C GLU A 65 3.49 -6.61 5.18
N THR A 66 4.34 -7.53 4.74
CA THR A 66 3.87 -8.77 4.13
C THR A 66 3.20 -9.68 5.15
N LEU A 67 2.25 -10.50 4.71
CA LEU A 67 1.62 -11.49 5.56
C LEU A 67 2.63 -12.42 6.24
N HIS A 68 3.68 -12.82 5.49
CA HIS A 68 4.72 -13.69 6.04
C HIS A 68 5.41 -13.08 7.28
N LEU A 69 5.76 -11.80 7.22
CA LEU A 69 6.36 -11.09 8.36
C LEU A 69 5.38 -10.97 9.53
N LEU A 70 4.11 -10.64 9.25
CA LEU A 70 3.09 -10.56 10.28
C LEU A 70 2.87 -11.91 10.96
N GLN A 71 2.82 -13.00 10.21
CA GLN A 71 2.67 -14.34 10.76
C GLN A 71 3.90 -14.81 11.55
N SER A 72 5.12 -14.46 11.10
CA SER A 72 6.34 -14.79 11.83
C SER A 72 6.40 -14.12 13.21
N LYS A 73 5.84 -12.92 13.34
CA LYS A 73 5.81 -12.18 14.59
C LYS A 73 4.63 -12.58 15.49
N PHE A 74 3.44 -12.66 14.93
CA PHE A 74 2.21 -12.81 15.70
C PHE A 74 1.65 -14.23 15.72
N GLY A 75 2.26 -15.15 14.96
CA GLY A 75 1.80 -16.53 14.81
C GLY A 75 0.72 -16.70 13.74
N ASN A 76 0.41 -17.97 13.45
CA ASN A 76 -0.50 -18.35 12.34
C ASN A 76 -1.95 -18.59 12.78
N ASN A 77 -2.26 -18.39 14.06
CA ASN A 77 -3.57 -18.76 14.62
C ASN A 77 -4.61 -17.64 14.55
N HIS A 78 -4.23 -16.48 14.04
CA HIS A 78 -5.14 -15.34 13.92
C HIS A 78 -5.94 -15.39 12.64
N GLN A 79 -7.20 -14.91 12.70
CA GLN A 79 -7.93 -14.58 11.48
C GLN A 79 -7.22 -13.43 10.75
N ILE A 80 -7.18 -13.52 9.43
CA ILE A 80 -6.48 -12.56 8.61
C ILE A 80 -7.51 -11.82 7.77
N ILE A 81 -7.48 -10.51 7.81
CA ILE A 81 -8.38 -9.66 7.02
C ILE A 81 -7.60 -8.62 6.23
N SER A 82 -8.17 -8.16 5.14
CA SER A 82 -7.66 -7.04 4.36
C SER A 82 -8.77 -6.33 3.61
N ILE A 83 -8.50 -5.09 3.19
CA ILE A 83 -9.37 -4.33 2.31
C ILE A 83 -8.79 -4.38 0.90
N ARG A 84 -9.60 -4.82 -0.07
CA ARG A 84 -9.24 -4.81 -1.48
C ARG A 84 -9.80 -3.60 -2.19
N ARG A 85 -9.08 -3.16 -3.18
CA ARG A 85 -9.50 -2.16 -4.16
C ARG A 85 -9.25 -2.72 -5.55
N ASN A 86 -10.03 -2.28 -6.54
CA ASN A 86 -9.73 -2.59 -7.93
C ASN A 86 -8.25 -2.28 -8.24
N LYS A 87 -7.54 -3.19 -8.89
CA LYS A 87 -6.09 -3.09 -9.11
C LYS A 87 -5.68 -1.83 -9.90
N TYR A 88 -6.49 -1.44 -10.87
CA TYR A 88 -6.24 -0.23 -11.68
C TYR A 88 -6.49 1.05 -10.88
N ASP A 89 -7.58 1.09 -10.11
CA ASP A 89 -7.88 2.21 -9.21
C ASP A 89 -6.84 2.35 -8.11
N ARG A 90 -6.30 1.24 -7.63
CA ARG A 90 -5.20 1.23 -6.65
C ARG A 90 -3.96 1.86 -7.26
N PHE A 91 -3.54 1.45 -8.47
CA PHE A 91 -2.39 2.00 -9.17
C PHE A 91 -2.54 3.51 -9.37
N LEU A 92 -3.66 3.95 -9.92
CA LEU A 92 -3.92 5.37 -10.15
C LEU A 92 -3.93 6.18 -8.84
N SER A 93 -4.47 5.60 -7.77
CA SER A 93 -4.47 6.24 -6.46
C SER A 93 -3.07 6.36 -5.86
N LEU A 94 -2.18 5.38 -6.08
CA LEU A 94 -0.78 5.44 -5.69
C LEU A 94 -0.04 6.49 -6.50
N TRP A 95 -0.23 6.50 -7.82
CA TRP A 95 0.38 7.48 -8.70
C TRP A 95 0.03 8.92 -8.32
N LYS A 96 -1.25 9.19 -8.11
CA LYS A 96 -1.72 10.50 -7.63
C LYS A 96 -1.15 10.86 -6.25
N HIS A 97 -0.96 9.88 -5.38
CA HIS A 97 -0.37 10.10 -4.07
C HIS A 97 1.10 10.48 -4.17
N ILE A 98 1.88 9.86 -5.05
CA ILE A 98 3.28 10.24 -5.31
C ILE A 98 3.36 11.70 -5.77
N ILE A 99 2.49 12.12 -6.70
CA ILE A 99 2.42 13.49 -7.17
C ILE A 99 2.07 14.46 -6.02
N ASP A 100 1.08 14.12 -5.19
CA ASP A 100 0.67 14.92 -4.03
C ASP A 100 1.82 15.11 -3.03
N GLU A 101 2.56 14.05 -2.72
CA GLU A 101 3.70 14.12 -1.82
C GLU A 101 4.87 14.93 -2.38
N LEU A 102 5.13 14.83 -3.69
CA LEU A 102 6.11 15.68 -4.35
C LEU A 102 5.73 17.17 -4.25
N HIS A 103 4.44 17.50 -4.39
CA HIS A 103 3.95 18.86 -4.18
C HIS A 103 4.13 19.33 -2.73
N ARG A 104 3.78 18.48 -1.76
CA ARG A 104 3.94 18.79 -0.33
C ARG A 104 5.40 19.02 0.06
N SER A 105 6.29 18.21 -0.51
CA SER A 105 7.74 18.32 -0.34
C SER A 105 8.37 19.48 -1.13
N LYS A 106 7.55 20.37 -1.72
CA LYS A 106 7.98 21.51 -2.53
C LYS A 106 8.80 21.15 -3.78
N LYS A 107 8.69 19.92 -4.28
CA LYS A 107 9.32 19.43 -5.50
C LYS A 107 8.40 19.65 -6.72
N ILE A 108 7.98 20.88 -6.91
CA ILE A 108 6.92 21.27 -7.86
C ILE A 108 7.25 20.84 -9.29
N ASP A 109 8.49 21.03 -9.75
CA ASP A 109 8.89 20.69 -11.11
C ASP A 109 8.81 19.17 -11.38
N ILE A 110 9.21 18.35 -10.39
CA ILE A 110 9.12 16.89 -10.47
C ILE A 110 7.65 16.46 -10.44
N ALA A 111 6.85 17.03 -9.55
CA ALA A 111 5.42 16.77 -9.47
C ALA A 111 4.71 17.11 -10.80
N ASN A 112 5.02 18.26 -11.39
CA ASN A 112 4.50 18.68 -12.69
C ASN A 112 4.94 17.74 -13.82
N THR A 113 6.16 17.22 -13.77
CA THR A 113 6.65 16.22 -14.72
C THR A 113 5.85 14.92 -14.57
N PHE A 114 5.72 14.40 -13.34
CA PHE A 114 4.98 13.16 -13.07
C PHE A 114 3.51 13.27 -13.44
N SER A 115 2.87 14.41 -13.20
CA SER A 115 1.45 14.61 -13.54
C SER A 115 1.16 14.49 -15.04
N LYS A 116 2.17 14.68 -15.90
CA LYS A 116 2.05 14.61 -17.36
C LYS A 116 2.49 13.28 -17.98
N LEU A 117 3.08 12.37 -17.17
CA LEU A 117 3.52 11.08 -17.69
C LEU A 117 2.34 10.21 -18.08
N THR A 118 2.44 9.64 -19.26
CA THR A 118 1.51 8.63 -19.77
C THR A 118 1.85 7.25 -19.19
N ILE A 119 0.92 6.31 -19.34
CA ILE A 119 1.16 4.93 -18.90
C ILE A 119 2.29 4.27 -19.68
N ASP A 120 2.48 4.60 -20.95
CA ASP A 120 3.57 4.09 -21.77
C ASP A 120 4.92 4.58 -21.28
N GLU A 121 5.00 5.83 -20.83
CA GLU A 121 6.24 6.39 -20.28
C GLU A 121 6.59 5.83 -18.91
N ILE A 122 5.57 5.51 -18.09
CA ILE A 122 5.76 4.90 -16.78
C ILE A 122 6.21 3.45 -16.92
N PHE A 123 5.62 2.71 -17.86
CA PHE A 123 5.95 1.30 -18.10
C PHE A 123 7.02 1.10 -19.20
N ASP A 124 7.66 2.18 -19.66
CA ASP A 124 8.71 2.11 -20.67
C ASP A 124 9.82 1.11 -20.25
N LYS A 125 10.04 0.10 -21.08
CA LYS A 125 11.07 -0.93 -20.90
C LYS A 125 10.96 -1.74 -19.60
N ILE A 126 9.81 -1.74 -18.94
CA ILE A 126 9.53 -2.60 -17.79
C ILE A 126 9.00 -3.93 -18.30
N SER A 127 9.64 -5.02 -17.92
CA SER A 127 9.14 -6.37 -18.19
C SER A 127 8.48 -6.99 -16.94
N PRO A 128 7.65 -8.02 -17.09
CA PRO A 128 7.13 -8.76 -15.95
C PRO A 128 8.22 -9.25 -14.99
N ASN A 129 9.35 -9.76 -15.51
CA ASN A 129 10.45 -10.22 -14.67
C ASN A 129 11.06 -9.13 -13.80
N ASP A 130 11.03 -7.90 -14.25
CA ASP A 130 11.56 -6.76 -13.50
C ASP A 130 10.69 -6.41 -12.30
N ILE A 131 9.37 -6.57 -12.43
CA ILE A 131 8.42 -6.29 -11.34
C ILE A 131 8.54 -7.32 -10.22
N TYR A 132 8.85 -8.57 -10.54
CA TYR A 132 8.84 -9.70 -9.60
C TYR A 132 10.16 -9.95 -8.90
N ASN A 133 11.23 -9.37 -9.38
CA ASN A 133 12.52 -9.43 -8.72
C ASN A 133 12.78 -8.08 -8.05
N ILE A 134 12.90 -8.08 -6.73
CA ILE A 134 13.08 -6.85 -5.96
C ILE A 134 14.30 -6.03 -6.39
N GLU A 135 15.42 -6.71 -6.69
CA GLU A 135 16.64 -6.02 -7.16
C GLU A 135 16.45 -5.41 -8.57
N SER A 136 15.78 -6.14 -9.47
CA SER A 136 15.46 -5.64 -10.81
C SER A 136 14.50 -4.47 -10.73
N ARG A 137 13.50 -4.54 -9.86
CA ARG A 137 12.55 -3.46 -9.61
C ARG A 137 13.26 -2.18 -9.14
N TYR A 138 14.18 -2.28 -8.18
CA TYR A 138 14.98 -1.12 -7.76
C TYR A 138 15.89 -0.58 -8.86
N LYS A 139 16.49 -1.43 -9.71
CA LYS A 139 17.29 -0.99 -10.87
C LYS A 139 16.46 -0.19 -11.87
N ILE A 140 15.20 -0.60 -12.10
CA ILE A 140 14.28 0.14 -12.97
C ILE A 140 13.88 1.46 -12.34
N ILE A 141 13.56 1.47 -11.07
CA ILE A 141 13.23 2.69 -10.34
C ILE A 141 14.41 3.67 -10.41
N ASP A 142 15.63 3.21 -10.20
CA ASP A 142 16.82 4.06 -10.33
C ASP A 142 16.98 4.65 -11.75
N LYS A 143 16.73 3.83 -12.79
CA LYS A 143 16.73 4.33 -14.18
C LYS A 143 15.63 5.37 -14.43
N PHE A 144 14.44 5.12 -13.85
CA PHE A 144 13.32 6.05 -13.93
C PHE A 144 13.65 7.39 -13.25
N LEU A 145 14.19 7.35 -12.02
CA LEU A 145 14.60 8.55 -11.30
C LEU A 145 15.64 9.35 -12.09
N ILE A 146 16.67 8.69 -12.66
CA ILE A 146 17.69 9.33 -13.48
C ILE A 146 17.07 9.99 -14.72
N LYS A 147 16.18 9.27 -15.44
CA LYS A 147 15.50 9.77 -16.65
C LYS A 147 14.79 11.10 -16.38
N TYR A 148 14.18 11.23 -15.20
CA TYR A 148 13.44 12.43 -14.80
C TYR A 148 14.24 13.39 -13.89
N LYS A 149 15.59 13.22 -13.82
CA LYS A 149 16.50 14.08 -13.06
C LYS A 149 16.18 14.17 -11.56
N ILE A 150 15.66 13.09 -11.00
CA ILE A 150 15.39 12.97 -9.57
C ILE A 150 16.64 12.36 -8.93
N SER A 151 17.08 12.94 -7.80
CA SER A 151 18.22 12.37 -7.07
C SER A 151 17.91 10.94 -6.61
N LYS A 152 18.88 10.04 -6.74
CA LYS A 152 18.78 8.68 -6.22
C LYS A 152 18.67 8.63 -4.69
N GLU A 153 19.07 9.71 -4.03
CA GLU A 153 18.99 9.88 -2.58
C GLU A 153 17.57 10.24 -2.09
N GLU A 154 16.64 10.45 -3.03
CA GLU A 154 15.21 10.64 -2.74
C GLU A 154 14.57 9.32 -2.29
N ALA A 155 14.95 8.88 -1.08
CA ALA A 155 14.54 7.60 -0.52
C ALA A 155 13.02 7.42 -0.50
N TYR A 156 12.28 8.49 -0.14
CA TYR A 156 10.81 8.44 -0.10
C TYR A 156 10.19 8.20 -1.48
N THR A 157 10.58 8.98 -2.51
CA THR A 157 10.06 8.80 -3.87
C THR A 157 10.40 7.42 -4.42
N LYS A 158 11.61 6.95 -4.15
CA LYS A 158 12.08 5.63 -4.54
C LYS A 158 11.22 4.52 -3.91
N GLU A 159 10.94 4.62 -2.62
CA GLU A 159 10.13 3.66 -1.90
C GLU A 159 8.66 3.69 -2.36
N MET A 160 8.10 4.86 -2.61
CA MET A 160 6.74 4.99 -3.14
C MET A 160 6.60 4.41 -4.54
N LEU A 161 7.62 4.53 -5.39
CA LEU A 161 7.65 3.86 -6.70
C LEU A 161 7.80 2.34 -6.54
N ASN A 162 8.59 1.88 -5.58
CA ASN A 162 8.69 0.47 -5.26
C ASN A 162 7.31 -0.10 -4.85
N ILE A 163 6.60 0.58 -3.95
CA ILE A 163 5.24 0.21 -3.54
C ILE A 163 4.26 0.23 -4.73
N LEU A 164 4.39 1.21 -5.64
CA LEU A 164 3.57 1.31 -6.85
C LEU A 164 3.72 0.07 -7.73
N PHE A 165 4.96 -0.38 -7.94
CA PHE A 165 5.27 -1.53 -8.78
C PHE A 165 5.15 -2.87 -8.03
N THR A 166 4.98 -2.88 -6.70
CA THR A 166 4.85 -4.12 -5.94
C THR A 166 3.47 -4.76 -6.16
N PRO A 167 3.40 -6.01 -6.63
CA PRO A 167 2.16 -6.74 -6.78
C PRO A 167 1.48 -6.98 -5.42
N ILE A 168 0.15 -6.94 -5.39
CA ILE A 168 -0.63 -7.21 -4.16
C ILE A 168 -0.27 -8.56 -3.54
N VAL A 169 0.02 -9.54 -4.36
CA VAL A 169 0.39 -10.88 -3.94
C VAL A 169 1.66 -10.93 -3.08
N GLU A 170 2.58 -10.00 -3.24
CA GLU A 170 3.76 -9.93 -2.36
C GLU A 170 3.38 -9.56 -0.92
N PHE A 171 2.30 -8.79 -0.74
CA PHE A 171 1.80 -8.46 0.60
C PHE A 171 0.99 -9.60 1.22
N THR A 172 0.31 -10.38 0.41
CA THR A 172 -0.70 -11.36 0.86
C THR A 172 -0.26 -12.80 0.77
N ASN A 173 0.83 -13.06 0.06
CA ASN A 173 1.35 -14.40 -0.22
C ASN A 173 0.32 -15.37 -0.87
N ASN A 174 -0.73 -14.83 -1.52
CA ASN A 174 -1.88 -15.60 -2.04
C ASN A 174 -2.55 -16.49 -0.98
N ASP A 175 -2.58 -16.08 0.28
CA ASP A 175 -3.21 -16.86 1.33
C ASP A 175 -4.73 -16.84 1.14
N GLU A 176 -5.31 -18.02 0.88
CA GLU A 176 -6.76 -18.20 0.69
C GLU A 176 -7.56 -17.96 1.99
N LYS A 177 -6.89 -17.91 3.14
CA LYS A 177 -7.53 -17.65 4.43
C LYS A 177 -7.83 -16.18 4.68
N ILE A 178 -7.39 -15.29 3.79
CA ILE A 178 -7.64 -13.85 3.93
C ILE A 178 -9.13 -13.58 3.69
N ILE A 179 -9.76 -12.97 4.68
CA ILE A 179 -11.11 -12.43 4.54
C ILE A 179 -11.01 -11.05 3.88
N TRP A 180 -11.53 -10.94 2.69
CA TRP A 180 -11.46 -9.73 1.89
C TRP A 180 -12.71 -8.87 2.04
N PHE A 181 -12.51 -7.58 2.31
CA PHE A 181 -13.56 -6.57 2.28
C PHE A 181 -13.36 -5.61 1.13
N ASP A 182 -14.43 -5.23 0.44
CA ASP A 182 -14.35 -4.28 -0.67
C ASP A 182 -14.31 -2.84 -0.14
N ILE A 183 -13.40 -2.02 -0.67
CA ILE A 183 -13.28 -0.60 -0.30
C ILE A 183 -14.56 0.18 -0.60
N ASN A 184 -15.35 -0.28 -1.57
CA ASN A 184 -16.63 0.34 -1.93
C ASN A 184 -17.78 -0.09 -1.02
N ASN A 185 -17.57 -1.12 -0.18
CA ASN A 185 -18.57 -1.62 0.77
C ASN A 185 -17.94 -1.85 2.15
N LEU A 186 -17.46 -0.79 2.78
CA LEU A 186 -16.81 -0.85 4.09
C LEU A 186 -17.77 -1.22 5.24
N SER A 187 -19.08 -1.16 5.01
CA SER A 187 -20.08 -1.58 6.01
C SER A 187 -19.94 -3.05 6.41
N GLU A 188 -19.52 -3.93 5.51
CA GLU A 188 -19.24 -5.33 5.83
C GLU A 188 -18.06 -5.47 6.79
N LEU A 189 -16.98 -4.72 6.55
CA LEU A 189 -15.83 -4.66 7.45
C LEU A 189 -16.22 -4.10 8.82
N GLU A 190 -16.97 -2.99 8.83
CA GLU A 190 -17.44 -2.34 10.06
C GLU A 190 -18.27 -3.31 10.91
N ASN A 191 -19.18 -4.04 10.29
CA ASN A 191 -20.00 -5.05 10.96
C ASN A 191 -19.17 -6.23 11.47
N TRP A 192 -18.20 -6.69 10.68
CA TRP A 192 -17.32 -7.78 11.07
C TRP A 192 -16.44 -7.39 12.28
N VAL A 193 -15.79 -6.23 12.23
CA VAL A 193 -14.94 -5.71 13.31
C VAL A 193 -15.78 -5.45 14.55
N SER A 194 -16.99 -4.88 14.41
CA SER A 194 -17.90 -4.63 15.53
C SER A 194 -18.24 -5.90 16.28
N LYS A 195 -18.57 -6.98 15.56
CA LYS A 195 -18.84 -8.29 16.16
C LYS A 195 -17.60 -8.88 16.81
N LYS A 196 -16.44 -8.76 16.15
CA LYS A 196 -15.19 -9.36 16.62
C LYS A 196 -14.67 -8.71 17.90
N LEU A 197 -14.83 -7.40 18.03
CA LEU A 197 -14.37 -6.61 19.18
C LEU A 197 -15.50 -6.30 20.18
N ASN A 198 -16.71 -6.77 19.92
CA ASN A 198 -17.90 -6.49 20.73
C ASN A 198 -18.11 -4.99 21.03
N MET A 199 -18.00 -4.16 19.98
CA MET A 199 -18.12 -2.70 20.07
C MET A 199 -18.73 -2.13 18.80
N ASN A 200 -19.23 -0.89 18.87
CA ASN A 200 -19.65 -0.18 17.66
C ASN A 200 -18.43 0.40 16.92
N PHE A 201 -17.99 -0.27 15.86
CA PHE A 201 -16.88 0.17 15.02
C PHE A 201 -17.40 0.78 13.74
N LYS A 202 -17.04 2.02 13.48
CA LYS A 202 -17.40 2.73 12.25
C LYS A 202 -16.20 3.48 11.71
N MET A 203 -15.84 3.18 10.44
CA MET A 203 -14.66 3.78 9.80
C MET A 203 -14.83 5.26 9.52
N GLU A 204 -13.82 6.02 9.90
CA GLU A 204 -13.73 7.42 9.49
C GLU A 204 -13.24 7.53 8.05
N LYS A 205 -13.89 8.42 7.29
CA LYS A 205 -13.38 8.78 5.97
C LYS A 205 -12.21 9.76 6.14
N ILE A 206 -10.99 9.21 6.14
CA ILE A 206 -9.77 9.99 6.19
C ILE A 206 -9.09 9.84 4.82
N ASN A 207 -8.60 10.92 4.26
CA ASN A 207 -7.92 10.99 2.97
C ASN A 207 -8.81 10.83 1.73
N SER A 208 -9.62 11.84 1.45
CA SER A 208 -9.79 12.21 0.06
C SER A 208 -8.47 12.84 -0.42
N SER A 209 -7.66 12.13 -1.22
CA SER A 209 -6.57 12.77 -1.95
C SER A 209 -7.14 14.02 -2.63
N LYS A 210 -6.50 15.17 -2.42
CA LYS A 210 -6.82 16.36 -3.20
C LYS A 210 -6.77 15.96 -4.67
N ASN A 211 -7.72 16.45 -5.47
CA ASN A 211 -7.80 16.12 -6.89
C ASN A 211 -6.58 16.70 -7.63
N PHE A 212 -5.45 15.97 -7.59
CA PHE A 212 -4.34 16.28 -8.49
C PHE A 212 -4.66 15.68 -9.85
N ASN A 213 -4.57 16.53 -10.86
CA ASN A 213 -4.76 16.11 -12.23
C ASN A 213 -3.60 15.21 -12.64
N SER A 214 -3.91 14.04 -13.15
CA SER A 214 -2.99 13.15 -13.84
C SER A 214 -3.58 12.89 -15.21
N VAL A 215 -2.74 12.82 -16.23
CA VAL A 215 -3.19 12.47 -17.59
C VAL A 215 -3.51 10.98 -17.76
N ILE A 216 -3.20 10.17 -16.72
CA ILE A 216 -3.51 8.73 -16.77
C ILE A 216 -5.00 8.53 -16.57
N GLU A 217 -5.64 7.91 -17.55
CA GLU A 217 -7.01 7.47 -17.51
C GLU A 217 -7.09 5.93 -17.50
N ILE A 218 -8.05 5.39 -16.76
CA ILE A 218 -8.31 3.94 -16.75
C ILE A 218 -9.14 3.60 -17.98
N ASN A 219 -8.47 3.44 -19.12
CA ASN A 219 -9.03 2.95 -20.37
C ASN A 219 -8.51 1.54 -20.70
N ASP A 220 -8.91 0.98 -21.83
CA ASP A 220 -8.53 -0.38 -22.20
C ASP A 220 -7.03 -0.51 -22.48
N HIS A 221 -6.41 0.52 -23.05
CA HIS A 221 -4.95 0.56 -23.25
C HIS A 221 -4.20 0.51 -21.93
N PHE A 222 -4.63 1.28 -20.91
CA PHE A 222 -4.07 1.22 -19.56
C PHE A 222 -4.20 -0.20 -18.98
N LYS A 223 -5.41 -0.79 -19.07
CA LYS A 223 -5.68 -2.13 -18.51
C LYS A 223 -4.81 -3.18 -19.18
N GLU A 224 -4.70 -3.15 -20.50
CA GLU A 224 -3.85 -4.07 -21.26
C GLU A 224 -2.38 -3.99 -20.85
N LYS A 225 -1.81 -2.79 -20.79
CA LYS A 225 -0.43 -2.56 -20.34
C LYS A 225 -0.20 -3.06 -18.92
N TYR A 226 -1.11 -2.73 -18.01
CA TYR A 226 -1.05 -3.18 -16.63
C TYR A 226 -1.11 -4.70 -16.55
N ASP A 227 -2.05 -5.33 -17.24
CA ASP A 227 -2.27 -6.77 -17.19
C ASP A 227 -1.11 -7.56 -17.80
N ILE A 228 -0.47 -7.07 -18.86
CA ILE A 228 0.75 -7.67 -19.40
C ILE A 228 1.84 -7.74 -18.33
N LEU A 229 2.03 -6.68 -17.56
CA LEU A 229 3.06 -6.61 -16.52
C LEU A 229 2.76 -7.49 -15.30
N TYR A 230 1.50 -7.64 -14.93
CA TYR A 230 1.11 -8.30 -13.68
C TYR A 230 0.47 -9.69 -13.85
N LYS A 231 0.09 -10.09 -15.09
CA LYS A 231 -0.63 -11.34 -15.36
C LYS A 231 0.19 -12.61 -15.11
N GLU A 232 1.46 -12.61 -15.47
CA GLU A 232 2.30 -13.82 -15.36
C GLU A 232 2.52 -14.27 -13.92
N PHE A 233 2.38 -13.38 -12.96
CA PHE A 233 2.64 -13.70 -11.56
C PHE A 233 1.47 -14.42 -10.89
N GLU A 234 0.27 -14.05 -11.20
CA GLU A 234 -0.91 -14.79 -10.73
C GLU A 234 -0.83 -16.25 -11.20
N GLN A 235 -0.32 -16.49 -12.41
CA GLN A 235 -0.13 -17.84 -12.94
C GLN A 235 1.09 -18.57 -12.36
N ARG A 236 2.22 -17.90 -12.14
CA ARG A 236 3.46 -18.55 -11.63
C ARG A 236 3.35 -19.01 -10.18
N LYS A 237 2.59 -18.33 -9.33
CA LYS A 237 2.39 -18.77 -7.94
C LYS A 237 1.43 -19.94 -7.83
N ILE A 238 0.41 -20.01 -8.66
CA ILE A 238 -0.47 -21.19 -8.73
C ILE A 238 0.34 -22.44 -9.05
N ASN A 239 1.34 -22.35 -9.93
CA ASN A 239 2.20 -23.47 -10.29
C ASN A 239 3.28 -23.83 -9.25
N LYS A 240 3.66 -22.91 -8.34
CA LYS A 240 4.64 -23.19 -7.27
C LYS A 240 4.03 -23.80 -6.01
N THR A 241 2.72 -23.70 -5.85
CA THR A 241 1.99 -24.31 -4.72
C THR A 241 1.61 -25.78 -5.01
N LEU A 242 1.90 -26.28 -6.23
CA LEU A 242 1.61 -27.64 -6.68
C LEU A 242 2.85 -28.54 -6.78
N VAL A 243 3.99 -28.13 -6.20
CA VAL A 243 5.21 -28.96 -6.14
C VAL A 243 5.67 -29.18 -4.71
#